data_c84061bf46ae33212252f6ddcedf6698
#
_entry.id   c84061bf46ae33212252f6ddcedf6698
#
_cell.length_a   1.000
_cell.length_b   1.000
_cell.length_c   1.000
_cell.angle_alpha   90.00
_cell.angle_beta   90.00
_cell.angle_gamma   90.00
#
_symmetry.space_group_name_H-M   'P 1'
#
loop_
_entity.id
_entity.type
_entity.pdbx_description
1 polymer ?
#
loop_
_entity_poly.entity_id
_entity_poly.type
_entity_poly.pdbx_seq_one_letter_code
_entity_poly.pdbx_strand_id
1 'polypeptide(L)' 'MSEQERGREGAERARAHLARAESELEAAQQFVDPGGGGEAELALARALANARASVADAMETVRMTLGEQDARYDDGPLP' A
#
# COMPACT_ATOMS: atom_id res chain seq x y z
N MET A 1 5.58 -10.08 25.92
CA MET A 1 4.96 -9.36 24.81
C MET A 1 3.70 -10.07 24.37
N SER A 2 2.65 -9.32 24.20
CA SER A 2 1.37 -9.95 23.86
C SER A 2 1.31 -10.18 22.37
N GLU A 3 0.36 -11.02 21.99
CA GLU A 3 0.14 -11.29 20.58
C GLU A 3 -0.24 -10.04 19.84
N GLN A 4 -1.00 -9.20 20.47
CA GLN A 4 -1.43 -7.96 19.86
C GLN A 4 -0.27 -7.05 19.55
N GLU A 5 0.66 -6.97 20.48
CA GLU A 5 1.82 -6.13 20.26
C GLU A 5 2.68 -6.66 19.13
N ARG A 6 2.78 -7.97 19.06
CA ARG A 6 3.58 -8.58 18.01
C ARG A 6 2.95 -8.33 16.64
N GLY A 7 1.64 -8.46 16.56
CA GLY A 7 0.95 -8.22 15.31
C GLY A 7 1.05 -6.78 14.89
N ARG A 8 0.96 -5.88 15.85
CA ARG A 8 1.07 -4.47 15.56
C ARG A 8 2.46 -4.11 15.04
N GLU A 9 3.47 -4.68 15.67
CA GLU A 9 4.83 -4.42 15.23
C GLU A 9 5.05 -4.92 13.82
N GLY A 10 4.54 -6.11 13.52
CA GLY A 10 4.67 -6.65 12.18
C GLY A 10 3.94 -5.80 11.17
N ALA A 11 2.76 -5.32 11.52
CA ALA A 11 1.99 -4.48 10.62
C ALA A 11 2.69 -3.16 10.36
N GLU A 12 3.33 -2.60 11.37
CA GLU A 12 4.06 -1.35 11.19
C GLU A 12 5.24 -1.52 10.27
N ARG A 13 5.94 -2.62 10.41
CA ARG A 13 7.05 -2.90 9.52
C ARG A 13 6.56 -3.13 8.10
N ALA A 14 5.46 -3.85 7.97
CA ALA A 14 4.90 -4.08 6.65
C ALA A 14 4.50 -2.78 6.01
N ARG A 15 3.94 -1.86 6.77
CA ARG A 15 3.54 -0.57 6.23
C ARG A 15 4.74 0.19 5.69
N ALA A 16 5.84 0.17 6.42
CA ALA A 16 7.03 0.87 5.97
C ALA A 16 7.53 0.30 4.65
N HIS A 17 7.54 -1.02 4.54
CA HIS A 17 7.98 -1.64 3.31
C HIS A 17 7.02 -1.38 2.15
N LEU A 18 5.74 -1.36 2.44
CA LEU A 18 4.75 -1.10 1.40
C LEU A 18 4.82 0.33 0.92
N ALA A 19 5.06 1.27 1.82
CA ALA A 19 5.21 2.65 1.42
C ALA A 19 6.41 2.81 0.50
N ARG A 20 7.48 2.10 0.80
CA ARG A 20 8.65 2.13 -0.03
C ARG A 20 8.38 1.51 -1.39
N ALA A 21 7.64 0.40 -1.39
CA ALA A 21 7.29 -0.25 -2.65
C ALA A 21 6.45 0.68 -3.52
N GLU A 22 5.53 1.39 -2.91
CA GLU A 22 4.70 2.32 -3.65
C GLU A 22 5.55 3.40 -4.29
N SER A 23 6.49 3.93 -3.53
CA SER A 23 7.37 4.96 -4.04
C SER A 23 8.22 4.43 -5.19
N GLU A 24 8.70 3.20 -5.06
CA GLU A 24 9.52 2.60 -6.10
C GLU A 24 8.70 2.36 -7.37
N LEU A 25 7.47 1.95 -7.20
CA LEU A 25 6.62 1.72 -8.36
C LEU A 25 6.30 3.02 -9.08
N GLU A 26 6.11 4.09 -8.33
CA GLU A 26 5.90 5.38 -8.94
C GLU A 26 7.12 5.81 -9.74
N ALA A 27 8.29 5.59 -9.17
CA ALA A 27 9.51 5.94 -9.86
C ALA A 27 9.66 5.11 -11.15
N ALA A 28 9.31 3.85 -11.06
CA ALA A 28 9.40 2.98 -12.23
C ALA A 28 8.47 3.45 -13.34
N GLN A 29 7.31 3.95 -12.97
CA GLN A 29 6.36 4.40 -13.97
C GLN A 29 6.87 5.57 -14.79
N GLN A 30 7.76 6.33 -14.23
CA GLN A 30 8.33 7.46 -14.95
C GLN A 30 9.16 7.04 -16.14
N PHE A 31 9.61 5.80 -16.14
CA PHE A 31 10.43 5.30 -17.22
C PHE A 31 9.64 4.49 -18.24
N VAL A 32 8.33 4.44 -18.09
CA VAL A 32 7.48 3.68 -18.98
C VAL A 32 6.55 4.65 -19.71
N ASP A 33 6.53 4.56 -21.02
CA ASP A 33 5.71 5.45 -21.83
C ASP A 33 4.70 4.63 -22.59
N PRO A 34 3.54 4.41 -22.02
CA PRO A 34 2.55 3.56 -22.69
C PRO A 34 2.03 4.15 -24.01
N GLY A 35 2.16 5.46 -24.17
CA GLY A 35 1.68 6.08 -25.40
C GLY A 35 2.68 6.05 -26.52
N GLY A 36 3.97 5.90 -26.20
CA GLY A 36 4.99 5.95 -27.20
C GLY A 36 5.65 4.64 -27.51
N GLY A 37 5.42 3.63 -26.72
CA GLY A 37 6.08 2.36 -26.92
C GLY A 37 5.19 1.39 -27.64
N GLY A 38 5.65 0.19 -27.78
CA GLY A 38 4.86 -0.85 -28.39
C GLY A 38 4.10 -1.64 -27.34
N GLU A 39 3.79 -2.85 -27.72
CA GLU A 39 3.02 -3.71 -26.85
C GLU A 39 3.75 -4.03 -25.56
N ALA A 40 5.07 -4.15 -25.65
CA ALA A 40 5.82 -4.49 -24.45
C ALA A 40 5.71 -3.38 -23.42
N GLU A 41 5.76 -2.15 -23.87
CA GLU A 41 5.66 -1.04 -22.93
C GLU A 41 4.26 -0.90 -22.37
N LEU A 42 3.27 -1.17 -23.19
CA LEU A 42 1.91 -1.14 -22.70
C LEU A 42 1.68 -2.22 -21.66
N ALA A 43 2.23 -3.41 -21.91
CA ALA A 43 2.10 -4.50 -20.95
C ALA A 43 2.79 -4.17 -19.64
N LEU A 44 3.96 -3.52 -19.73
CA LEU A 44 4.68 -3.13 -18.54
C LEU A 44 3.91 -2.08 -17.77
N ALA A 45 3.33 -1.11 -18.46
CA ALA A 45 2.54 -0.09 -17.81
C ALA A 45 1.36 -0.70 -17.06
N ARG A 46 0.72 -1.68 -17.67
CA ARG A 46 -0.38 -2.36 -17.01
C ARG A 46 0.07 -3.11 -15.78
N ALA A 47 1.21 -3.79 -15.90
CA ALA A 47 1.74 -4.53 -14.76
C ALA A 47 2.04 -3.62 -13.61
N LEU A 48 2.60 -2.44 -13.89
CA LEU A 48 2.90 -1.48 -12.85
C LEU A 48 1.64 -0.95 -12.21
N ALA A 49 0.62 -0.67 -13.02
CA ALA A 49 -0.63 -0.19 -12.47
C ALA A 49 -1.27 -1.24 -11.57
N ASN A 50 -1.22 -2.51 -11.99
CA ASN A 50 -1.77 -3.57 -11.16
C ASN A 50 -0.98 -3.72 -9.87
N ALA A 51 0.34 -3.59 -9.94
CA ALA A 51 1.16 -3.70 -8.74
C ALA A 51 0.84 -2.57 -7.79
N ARG A 52 0.66 -1.36 -8.31
CA ARG A 52 0.34 -0.24 -7.44
C ARG A 52 -1.01 -0.44 -6.76
N ALA A 53 -1.98 -0.97 -7.49
CA ALA A 53 -3.28 -1.22 -6.90
C ALA A 53 -3.18 -2.27 -5.80
N SER A 54 -2.36 -3.29 -6.01
CA SER A 54 -2.17 -4.32 -5.00
C SER A 54 -1.50 -3.77 -3.76
N VAL A 55 -0.51 -2.91 -3.95
CA VAL A 55 0.17 -2.30 -2.82
C VAL A 55 -0.80 -1.41 -2.04
N ALA A 56 -1.63 -0.65 -2.75
CA ALA A 56 -2.60 0.20 -2.09
C ALA A 56 -3.58 -0.62 -1.26
N ASP A 57 -4.02 -1.75 -1.80
CA ASP A 57 -4.90 -2.64 -1.07
C ASP A 57 -4.23 -3.16 0.19
N ALA A 58 -2.97 -3.55 0.07
CA ALA A 58 -2.24 -4.07 1.21
C ALA A 58 -2.06 -2.98 2.26
N MET A 59 -1.82 -1.75 1.84
CA MET A 59 -1.68 -0.66 2.79
C MET A 59 -2.97 -0.38 3.51
N GLU A 60 -4.08 -0.50 2.81
CA GLU A 60 -5.37 -0.33 3.44
C GLU A 60 -5.58 -1.40 4.51
N THR A 61 -5.22 -2.63 4.20
CA THR A 61 -5.35 -3.72 5.16
C THR A 61 -4.47 -3.48 6.37
N VAL A 62 -3.26 -2.98 6.14
CA VAL A 62 -2.37 -2.70 7.25
C VAL A 62 -2.92 -1.59 8.13
N ARG A 63 -3.50 -0.56 7.52
CA ARG A 63 -4.10 0.51 8.31
C ARG A 63 -5.20 -0.01 9.20
N MET A 64 -6.01 -0.90 8.66
CA MET A 64 -7.07 -1.49 9.47
C MET A 64 -6.50 -2.34 10.58
N THR A 65 -5.43 -3.07 10.28
CA THR A 65 -4.79 -3.89 11.29
C THR A 65 -4.21 -3.04 12.41
N LEU A 66 -3.68 -1.87 12.06
CA LEU A 66 -3.10 -1.01 13.06
C LEU A 66 -4.14 -0.25 13.87
N GLY A 67 -5.40 -0.39 13.51
CA GLY A 67 -6.45 0.17 14.35
C GLY A 67 -6.75 1.62 14.09
N GLU A 68 -6.48 2.09 12.90
CA GLU A 68 -6.83 3.46 12.61
C GLU A 68 -8.31 3.69 12.66
N GLN A 69 -9.06 2.65 12.41
CA GLN A 69 -10.49 2.78 12.57
C GLN A 69 -10.87 2.86 14.04
N ASP A 70 -9.98 2.42 14.92
CA ASP A 70 -10.26 2.57 16.34
C ASP A 70 -10.29 4.05 16.72
N ALA A 71 -9.44 4.82 16.12
CA ALA A 71 -9.44 6.24 16.38
C ALA A 71 -10.75 6.85 15.95
N ARG A 72 -11.24 6.42 14.81
CA ARG A 72 -12.51 6.89 14.34
C ARG A 72 -13.62 6.46 15.26
N TYR A 73 -13.50 5.24 15.74
CA TYR A 73 -14.48 4.68 16.64
C TYR A 73 -14.53 5.47 17.92
N ASP A 74 -13.37 5.85 18.42
CA ASP A 74 -13.33 6.63 19.62
C ASP A 74 -14.00 7.94 19.46
N ASP A 75 -13.92 8.49 18.33
CA ASP A 75 -14.57 9.71 18.08
C ASP A 75 -16.01 9.58 18.18
N GLY A 76 -16.38 8.51 17.99
CA GLY A 76 -17.67 8.25 17.93
C GLY A 76 -18.35 8.70 18.99
N PRO A 77 -18.89 8.65 19.44
CA PRO A 77 -19.60 9.03 20.22
C PRO A 77 -19.75 9.23 21.37
N LEU A 78 -19.49 9.19 21.73
CA LEU A 78 -19.53 9.32 22.68
C LEU A 78 -20.08 9.88 23.34
N PRO A 79 -20.46 10.00 23.51
CA PRO A 79 -20.97 10.58 24.26
C PRO A 79 -21.11 10.45 25.22
#